data_c4f21b534b69d7e572476190aa0db043
#
_entry.id   c4f21b534b69d7e572476190aa0db043
#
_cell.length_a   1.000
_cell.length_b   1.000
_cell.length_c   1.000
_cell.angle_alpha   90.00
_cell.angle_beta   90.00
_cell.angle_gamma   90.00
#
_symmetry.space_group_name_H-M   'P 1'
#
loop_
_entity.id
_entity.type
_entity.pdbx_description
1 polymer ?
#
loop_
_entity_poly.entity_id
_entity_poly.type
_entity_poly.pdbx_seq_one_letter_code
_entity_poly.pdbx_strand_id
1 'polypeptide(L)' 'MICTIVDIRGDYAYVKYQDTGVVSEVAIALLPFGVDVGDMLKFEDYEFTTV' A
#
# COMPACT_ATOMS: atom_id res chain seq x y z
N MET A 1 -0.88 -5.14 10.09
CA MET A 1 -0.80 -5.88 8.82
C MET A 1 0.19 -5.20 7.90
N ILE A 2 1.12 -5.94 7.37
CA ILE A 2 2.16 -5.40 6.48
C ILE A 2 1.76 -5.63 5.04
N CYS A 3 1.99 -4.63 4.19
CA CYS A 3 1.77 -4.75 2.76
C CYS A 3 2.91 -4.10 1.99
N THR A 4 3.00 -4.46 0.71
CA THR A 4 4.02 -3.93 -0.19
C THR A 4 3.34 -3.33 -1.40
N ILE A 5 3.78 -2.16 -1.84
CA ILE A 5 3.30 -1.57 -3.08
C ILE A 5 3.92 -2.35 -4.24
N VAL A 6 3.06 -3.00 -5.03
CA VAL A 6 3.53 -3.82 -6.14
C VAL A 6 3.37 -3.14 -7.50
N ASP A 7 2.52 -2.12 -7.59
CA ASP A 7 2.33 -1.35 -8.82
C ASP A 7 1.68 -0.02 -8.50
N ILE A 8 1.87 0.97 -9.37
CA ILE A 8 1.19 2.27 -9.29
C ILE A 8 0.69 2.61 -10.70
N ARG A 9 -0.60 2.94 -10.80
CA ARG A 9 -1.23 3.30 -12.07
C ARG A 9 -2.12 4.52 -11.88
N GLY A 10 -1.73 5.63 -12.48
CA GLY A 10 -2.47 6.88 -12.35
C GLY A 10 -2.60 7.29 -10.88
N ASP A 11 -3.82 7.41 -10.38
CA ASP A 11 -4.10 7.84 -9.02
C ASP A 11 -4.24 6.67 -8.04
N TYR A 12 -3.94 5.45 -8.47
CA TYR A 12 -4.13 4.24 -7.65
C TYR A 12 -2.84 3.46 -7.52
N ALA A 13 -2.64 2.91 -6.33
CA ALA A 13 -1.57 1.97 -6.05
C ALA A 13 -2.19 0.59 -5.80
N TYR A 14 -1.41 -0.44 -6.12
CA TYR A 14 -1.79 -1.82 -5.84
C TYR A 14 -0.90 -2.32 -4.73
N VAL A 15 -1.51 -2.71 -3.62
CA VAL A 15 -0.79 -3.19 -2.44
C VAL A 15 -1.09 -4.67 -2.22
N LYS A 16 -0.05 -5.41 -1.94
CA LYS A 16 -0.15 -6.84 -1.64
C LYS A 16 0.02 -7.05 -0.14
N TYR A 17 -1.00 -7.61 0.49
CA TYR A 17 -0.96 -7.91 1.91
C TYR A 17 -0.16 -9.17 2.15
N GLN A 18 0.81 -9.08 3.06
CA GLN A 18 1.76 -10.15 3.31
C GLN A 18 1.09 -11.42 3.87
N ASP A 19 0.10 -11.23 4.74
CA ASP A 19 -0.56 -12.34 5.42
C ASP A 19 -1.39 -13.21 4.47
N THR A 20 -2.10 -12.59 3.55
CA THR A 20 -3.07 -13.27 2.70
C THR A 20 -2.62 -13.40 1.26
N GLY A 21 -1.65 -12.59 0.82
CA GLY A 21 -1.26 -12.47 -0.58
C GLY A 21 -2.28 -11.75 -1.45
N VAL A 22 -3.33 -11.20 -0.87
CA VAL A 22 -4.35 -10.45 -1.60
C VAL A 22 -3.77 -9.12 -2.07
N VAL A 23 -4.10 -8.74 -3.31
CA VAL A 23 -3.74 -7.44 -3.88
C VAL A 23 -4.99 -6.56 -3.89
N SER A 24 -4.87 -5.37 -3.33
CA SER A 24 -5.96 -4.39 -3.28
C SER A 24 -5.57 -3.11 -4.00
N GLU A 25 -6.54 -2.50 -4.66
CA GLU A 25 -6.39 -1.18 -5.25
C GLU A 25 -6.69 -0.12 -4.20
N VAL A 26 -5.76 0.81 -4.02
CA VAL A 26 -5.87 1.87 -3.00
C VAL A 26 -5.55 3.21 -3.66
N ALA A 27 -6.37 4.22 -3.39
CA ALA A 27 -6.08 5.57 -3.87
C ALA A 27 -4.76 6.06 -3.26
N ILE A 28 -3.89 6.63 -4.09
CA ILE A 28 -2.59 7.14 -3.62
C ILE A 28 -2.77 8.19 -2.53
N ALA A 29 -3.85 8.96 -2.58
CA ALA A 29 -4.15 9.97 -1.58
C ALA A 29 -4.31 9.41 -0.16
N LEU A 30 -4.56 8.11 -0.02
CA LEU A 30 -4.68 7.42 1.26
C LEU A 30 -3.35 6.89 1.79
N LEU A 31 -2.29 7.01 0.98
CA LEU A 31 -0.98 6.49 1.33
C LEU A 31 -0.08 7.62 1.85
N PRO A 32 0.97 7.30 2.61
CA PRO A 32 1.95 8.30 3.01
C PRO A 32 2.58 8.97 1.79
N PHE A 33 2.90 10.24 1.92
CA PHE A 33 3.52 11.00 0.83
C PHE A 33 4.88 10.41 0.45
N GLY A 34 5.13 10.32 -0.85
CA GLY A 34 6.45 9.93 -1.35
C GLY A 34 6.67 8.43 -1.48
N VAL A 35 5.63 7.61 -1.29
CA VAL A 35 5.77 6.16 -1.46
C VAL A 35 5.92 5.78 -2.92
N ASP A 36 6.56 4.65 -3.17
CA ASP A 36 6.81 4.14 -4.51
C ASP A 36 6.70 2.61 -4.52
N VAL A 37 6.73 2.05 -5.72
CA VAL A 37 6.73 0.59 -5.92
C VAL A 37 7.90 -0.03 -5.14
N GLY A 38 7.62 -1.10 -4.41
CA GLY A 38 8.59 -1.78 -3.57
C GLY A 38 8.59 -1.33 -2.12
N ASP A 39 7.96 -0.20 -1.81
CA ASP A 39 7.88 0.27 -0.43
C ASP A 39 6.95 -0.61 0.39
N MET A 40 7.33 -0.82 1.64
CA MET A 40 6.53 -1.56 2.59
C MET A 40 5.76 -0.60 3.47
N LEU A 41 4.50 -0.93 3.72
CA LEU A 41 3.61 -0.13 4.54
C LEU A 41 2.96 -1.00 5.61
N LYS A 42 2.55 -0.36 6.69
CA LYS A 42 1.76 -0.97 7.75
C LYS A 42 0.33 -0.46 7.63
N PHE A 43 -0.62 -1.38 7.56
CA PHE A 43 -2.04 -1.04 7.58
C PHE A 43 -2.64 -1.41 8.93
N GLU A 44 -3.13 -0.39 9.65
CA GLU A 44 -3.65 -0.56 10.98
C GLU A 44 -4.67 0.54 11.24
N ASP A 45 -5.79 0.20 11.87
CA ASP A 45 -6.87 1.15 12.18
C ASP A 45 -7.34 1.92 10.94
N TYR A 46 -7.46 1.22 9.80
CA TYR A 46 -7.87 1.79 8.52
C TYR A 46 -6.93 2.87 7.99
N GLU A 47 -5.66 2.83 8.38
CA GLU A 47 -4.66 3.82 7.99
C GLU A 47 -3.38 3.13 7.53
N PHE A 48 -2.77 3.68 6.47
CA PHE A 48 -1.47 3.22 5.97
C PHE A 48 -0.38 4.13 6.52
N THR A 49 0.65 3.52 7.10
CA THR A 49 1.82 4.25 7.57
C THR A 49 3.09 3.58 7.07
N THR A 50 4.19 4.34 7.02
CA THR A 50 5.49 3.77 6.68
C THR A 50 5.98 2.86 7.79
N VAL A 51 6.67 1.81 7.39
CA VAL A 51 7.25 0.86 8.32
C VAL A 51 8.55 1.42 8.93
#